data_a15fadbd666b0483f7748f288cb851a1
#
_entry.id   a15fadbd666b0483f7748f288cb851a1
#
_cell.length_a   1.000
_cell.length_b   1.000
_cell.length_c   1.000
_cell.angle_alpha   90.00
_cell.angle_beta   90.00
_cell.angle_gamma   90.00
#
_symmetry.space_group_name_H-M   'P 1'
#
loop_
_entity.id
_entity.type
_entity.pdbx_description
1 polymer ?
#
loop_
_entity_poly.entity_id
_entity_poly.type
_entity_poly.pdbx_seq_one_letter_code
_entity_poly.pdbx_strand_id
1 'polypeptide(L)'
;SAIRKMNSAHARYKIKNEDFVIALCVFMVAPIVWMENFGCRKLSQKERQAWFHFWIKIGYQMSIKEMPESYDQAKKHLDEMYTNFDEFSRFAPKLGESTLSVFVEKSSYPFRFIARWYYRALSEESMCQAYGVRQLPMVARLPIFSGIKVNSLLRKLVNLKSYPFIVSEQKLKSYPDGAPTVGETGPAE
;
A
#
# COMPACT_ATOMS: atom_id res chain seq x y z
N SER A 1 -8.43 -20.79 -6.29
CA SER A 1 -7.30 -19.86 -6.20
C SER A 1 -7.74 -18.59 -5.45
N ALA A 2 -6.82 -17.90 -4.80
CA ALA A 2 -7.11 -16.65 -4.06
C ALA A 2 -7.82 -15.60 -4.93
N ILE A 3 -7.38 -15.45 -6.18
CA ILE A 3 -8.00 -14.50 -7.12
C ILE A 3 -9.45 -14.86 -7.43
N ARG A 4 -9.79 -16.14 -7.53
CA ARG A 4 -11.18 -16.56 -7.74
C ARG A 4 -12.08 -16.14 -6.57
N LYS A 5 -11.61 -16.32 -5.32
CA LYS A 5 -12.35 -15.88 -4.13
C LYS A 5 -12.48 -14.35 -4.08
N MET A 6 -11.42 -13.62 -4.41
CA MET A 6 -11.44 -12.16 -4.51
C MET A 6 -12.43 -11.68 -5.56
N ASN A 7 -12.43 -12.26 -6.75
CA ASN A 7 -13.41 -11.94 -7.81
C ASN A 7 -14.84 -12.23 -7.36
N SER A 8 -15.08 -13.35 -6.66
CA SER A 8 -16.41 -13.68 -6.11
C SER A 8 -16.87 -12.65 -5.07
N ALA A 9 -15.96 -12.16 -4.22
CA ALA A 9 -16.27 -11.11 -3.26
C ALA A 9 -16.59 -9.77 -3.95
N HIS A 10 -15.80 -9.37 -4.94
CA HIS A 10 -16.02 -8.15 -5.71
C HIS A 10 -17.32 -8.18 -6.54
N ALA A 11 -17.69 -9.35 -7.06
CA ALA A 11 -18.91 -9.51 -7.87
C ALA A 11 -20.20 -9.16 -7.12
N ARG A 12 -20.18 -9.10 -5.77
CA ARG A 12 -21.30 -8.67 -4.93
C ARG A 12 -21.57 -7.16 -5.00
N TYR A 13 -20.63 -6.38 -5.54
CA TYR A 13 -20.67 -4.92 -5.58
C TYR A 13 -20.60 -4.41 -7.01
N LYS A 14 -21.26 -3.29 -7.28
CA LYS A 14 -21.17 -2.59 -8.56
C LYS A 14 -19.91 -1.70 -8.58
N ILE A 15 -18.74 -2.31 -8.72
CA ILE A 15 -17.47 -1.61 -8.81
C ILE A 15 -17.21 -1.26 -10.28
N LYS A 16 -16.87 -0.03 -10.58
CA LYS A 16 -16.52 0.41 -11.92
C LYS A 16 -15.14 -0.13 -12.32
N ASN A 17 -14.95 -0.39 -13.62
CA ASN A 17 -13.63 -0.83 -14.11
C ASN A 17 -12.51 0.18 -13.80
N GLU A 18 -12.81 1.46 -13.87
CA GLU A 18 -11.88 2.56 -13.53
C GLU A 18 -11.35 2.44 -12.08
N ASP A 19 -12.20 2.08 -11.12
CA ASP A 19 -11.80 1.88 -9.72
C ASP A 19 -10.82 0.72 -9.58
N PHE A 20 -11.02 -0.36 -10.33
CA PHE A 20 -10.09 -1.47 -10.38
C PHE A 20 -8.75 -1.09 -11.03
N VAL A 21 -8.78 -0.32 -12.12
CA VAL A 21 -7.56 0.17 -12.79
C VAL A 21 -6.76 1.07 -11.83
N ILE A 22 -7.43 1.99 -11.14
CA ILE A 22 -6.79 2.86 -10.15
C ILE A 22 -6.15 2.05 -9.02
N ALA A 23 -6.90 1.11 -8.42
CA ALA A 23 -6.37 0.23 -7.37
C ALA A 23 -5.14 -0.56 -7.86
N LEU A 24 -5.20 -1.06 -9.10
CA LEU A 24 -4.08 -1.76 -9.72
C LEU A 24 -2.86 -0.84 -9.88
N CYS A 25 -3.06 0.40 -10.34
CA CYS A 25 -2.00 1.41 -10.44
C CYS A 25 -1.35 1.72 -9.10
N VAL A 26 -2.13 1.82 -8.02
CA VAL A 26 -1.58 1.99 -6.67
C VAL A 26 -0.65 0.85 -6.31
N PHE A 27 -1.04 -0.40 -6.53
CA PHE A 27 -0.20 -1.57 -6.26
C PHE A 27 1.05 -1.64 -7.14
N MET A 28 0.98 -1.13 -8.37
CA MET A 28 2.14 -1.05 -9.27
C MET A 28 3.13 0.04 -8.86
N VAL A 29 2.64 1.22 -8.49
CA VAL A 29 3.46 2.44 -8.35
C VAL A 29 3.94 2.66 -6.92
N ALA A 30 3.04 2.61 -5.94
CA ALA A 30 3.36 3.01 -4.57
C ALA A 30 4.52 2.24 -3.94
N PRO A 31 4.65 0.89 -4.09
CA PRO A 31 5.78 0.16 -3.53
C PRO A 31 7.12 0.55 -4.19
N ILE A 32 7.12 0.85 -5.49
CA ILE A 32 8.33 1.27 -6.21
C ILE A 32 8.76 2.65 -5.72
N VAL A 33 7.84 3.61 -5.66
CA VAL A 33 8.10 4.96 -5.13
C VAL A 33 8.60 4.90 -3.67
N TRP A 34 7.99 4.04 -2.86
CA TRP A 34 8.44 3.81 -1.49
C TRP A 34 9.88 3.29 -1.44
N MET A 35 10.21 2.28 -2.23
CA MET A 35 11.56 1.72 -2.30
C MET A 35 12.58 2.72 -2.82
N GLU A 36 12.22 3.58 -3.76
CA GLU A 36 13.11 4.63 -4.29
C GLU A 36 13.41 5.71 -3.24
N ASN A 37 12.42 6.05 -2.41
CA ASN A 37 12.57 7.10 -1.39
C ASN A 37 13.20 6.58 -0.08
N PHE A 38 12.83 5.38 0.36
CA PHE A 38 13.12 4.87 1.69
C PHE A 38 13.86 3.53 1.71
N GLY A 39 13.94 2.82 0.58
CA GLY A 39 14.62 1.53 0.49
C GLY A 39 16.13 1.63 0.71
N CYS A 40 16.73 0.53 1.12
CA CYS A 40 18.21 0.43 1.26
C CYS A 40 18.92 0.44 -0.09
N ARG A 41 18.25 0.18 -1.18
CA ARG A 41 18.70 0.31 -2.56
C ARG A 41 17.54 0.66 -3.50
N LYS A 42 17.86 1.19 -4.64
CA LYS A 42 16.88 1.36 -5.72
C LYS A 42 16.61 0.02 -6.39
N LEU A 43 15.41 -0.15 -6.90
CA LEU A 43 15.07 -1.28 -7.75
C LEU A 43 15.75 -1.16 -9.11
N SER A 44 16.27 -2.26 -9.61
CA SER A 44 16.76 -2.33 -10.98
C SER A 44 15.62 -2.22 -11.99
N GLN A 45 15.92 -1.90 -13.23
CA GLN A 45 14.89 -1.83 -14.28
C GLN A 45 14.18 -3.19 -14.46
N LYS A 46 14.92 -4.29 -14.38
CA LYS A 46 14.33 -5.65 -14.47
C LYS A 46 13.36 -5.93 -13.33
N GLU A 47 13.69 -5.54 -12.10
CA GLU A 47 12.78 -5.70 -10.94
C GLU A 47 11.51 -4.87 -11.08
N ARG A 48 11.63 -3.62 -11.55
CA ARG A 48 10.46 -2.77 -11.82
C ARG A 48 9.56 -3.35 -12.90
N GLN A 49 10.14 -3.85 -14.00
CA GLN A 49 9.41 -4.50 -15.07
C GLN A 49 8.73 -5.79 -14.59
N ALA A 50 9.45 -6.63 -13.83
CA ALA A 50 8.89 -7.86 -13.26
C ALA A 50 7.70 -7.57 -12.33
N TRP A 51 7.84 -6.53 -11.49
CA TRP A 51 6.77 -6.07 -10.61
C TRP A 51 5.54 -5.57 -11.39
N PHE A 52 5.76 -4.77 -12.42
CA PHE A 52 4.70 -4.29 -13.31
C PHE A 52 3.96 -5.45 -13.98
N HIS A 53 4.69 -6.36 -14.63
CA HIS A 53 4.09 -7.51 -15.31
C HIS A 53 3.38 -8.47 -14.36
N PHE A 54 3.86 -8.61 -13.13
CA PHE A 54 3.16 -9.39 -12.10
C PHE A 54 1.74 -8.84 -11.85
N TRP A 55 1.62 -7.53 -11.66
CA TRP A 55 0.32 -6.90 -11.41
C TRP A 55 -0.57 -6.87 -12.65
N ILE A 56 -0.02 -6.69 -13.84
CA ILE A 56 -0.75 -6.83 -15.10
C ILE A 56 -1.36 -8.23 -15.22
N LYS A 57 -0.59 -9.27 -14.89
CA LYS A 57 -1.10 -10.65 -14.88
C LYS A 57 -2.24 -10.87 -13.89
N ILE A 58 -2.16 -10.25 -12.72
CA ILE A 58 -3.27 -10.27 -11.74
C ILE A 58 -4.50 -9.55 -12.31
N GLY A 59 -4.32 -8.37 -12.90
CA GLY A 59 -5.40 -7.62 -13.54
C GLY A 59 -6.13 -8.42 -14.61
N TYR A 60 -5.41 -9.14 -15.47
CA TYR A 60 -6.03 -10.07 -16.43
C TYR A 60 -6.86 -11.16 -15.75
N GLN A 61 -6.36 -11.75 -14.67
CA GLN A 61 -7.10 -12.79 -13.93
C GLN A 61 -8.32 -12.23 -13.18
N MET A 62 -8.32 -10.91 -12.92
CA MET A 62 -9.47 -10.19 -12.36
C MET A 62 -10.43 -9.67 -13.45
N SER A 63 -10.13 -9.89 -14.74
CA SER A 63 -10.89 -9.37 -15.88
C SER A 63 -10.97 -7.85 -15.94
N ILE A 64 -9.94 -7.16 -15.43
CA ILE A 64 -9.82 -5.70 -15.52
C ILE A 64 -9.51 -5.32 -16.97
N LYS A 65 -10.23 -4.35 -17.48
CA LYS A 65 -10.08 -3.82 -18.84
C LYS A 65 -9.27 -2.52 -18.83
N GLU A 66 -8.72 -2.15 -19.99
CA GLU A 66 -8.04 -0.85 -20.18
C GLU A 66 -6.91 -0.62 -19.17
N MET A 67 -6.15 -1.67 -18.90
CA MET A 67 -5.01 -1.60 -17.98
C MET A 67 -3.86 -0.81 -18.62
N PRO A 68 -3.01 -0.15 -17.79
CA PRO A 68 -1.85 0.56 -18.31
C PRO A 68 -0.88 -0.39 -19.04
N GLU A 69 -0.30 0.09 -20.14
CA GLU A 69 0.65 -0.67 -20.96
C GLU A 69 2.10 -0.52 -20.44
N SER A 70 2.35 0.46 -19.58
CA SER A 70 3.67 0.72 -19.00
C SER A 70 3.57 1.24 -17.56
N TYR A 71 4.69 1.14 -16.83
CA TYR A 71 4.81 1.71 -15.50
C TYR A 71 4.56 3.24 -15.51
N ASP A 72 5.07 3.94 -16.53
CA ASP A 72 4.92 5.39 -16.64
C ASP A 72 3.46 5.78 -16.88
N GLN A 73 2.73 4.99 -17.67
CA GLN A 73 1.29 5.18 -17.84
C GLN A 73 0.52 4.90 -16.54
N ALA A 74 0.87 3.84 -15.80
CA ALA A 74 0.28 3.56 -14.49
C ALA A 74 0.51 4.70 -13.51
N LYS A 75 1.72 5.28 -13.50
CA LYS A 75 2.05 6.44 -12.67
C LYS A 75 1.24 7.67 -13.07
N LYS A 76 1.13 7.94 -14.37
CA LYS A 76 0.32 9.05 -14.89
C LYS A 76 -1.15 8.93 -14.48
N HIS A 77 -1.75 7.75 -14.62
CA HIS A 77 -3.12 7.50 -14.16
C HIS A 77 -3.31 7.79 -12.67
N LEU A 78 -2.33 7.41 -11.86
CA LEU A 78 -2.37 7.66 -10.42
C LEU A 78 -2.22 9.15 -10.08
N ASP A 79 -1.32 9.86 -10.77
CA ASP A 79 -1.11 11.30 -10.60
C ASP A 79 -2.37 12.10 -11.02
N GLU A 80 -3.02 11.71 -12.14
CA GLU A 80 -4.28 12.28 -12.60
C GLU A 80 -5.42 12.08 -11.60
N MET A 81 -5.52 10.88 -11.03
CA MET A 81 -6.49 10.60 -9.97
C MET A 81 -6.26 11.49 -8.74
N TYR A 82 -5.02 11.63 -8.29
CA TYR A 82 -4.71 12.49 -7.15
C TYR A 82 -5.01 13.97 -7.41
N THR A 83 -4.93 14.42 -8.66
CA THR A 83 -5.24 15.80 -9.04
C THR A 83 -6.77 16.05 -9.08
N ASN A 84 -7.55 15.04 -9.45
CA ASN A 84 -9.01 15.12 -9.61
C ASN A 84 -9.78 14.61 -8.37
N PHE A 85 -9.15 14.62 -7.20
CA PHE A 85 -9.63 13.96 -5.98
C PHE A 85 -10.91 14.58 -5.37
N ASP A 86 -11.40 15.71 -5.88
CA ASP A 86 -12.60 16.40 -5.36
C ASP A 86 -13.89 15.55 -5.44
N GLU A 87 -13.95 14.56 -6.34
CA GLU A 87 -15.11 13.66 -6.44
C GLU A 87 -15.13 12.53 -5.39
N PHE A 88 -13.98 12.15 -4.82
CA PHE A 88 -13.87 11.11 -3.80
C PHE A 88 -14.26 11.56 -2.39
N SER A 89 -14.56 12.85 -2.21
CA SER A 89 -14.41 13.53 -0.93
C SER A 89 -15.44 13.17 0.14
N ARG A 90 -16.59 12.57 -0.18
CA ARG A 90 -17.67 12.41 0.82
C ARG A 90 -17.41 11.32 1.87
N PHE A 91 -16.78 10.22 1.47
CA PHE A 91 -16.49 9.07 2.35
C PHE A 91 -15.02 8.95 2.72
N ALA A 92 -14.14 9.64 2.00
CA ALA A 92 -12.70 9.56 2.18
C ALA A 92 -12.22 9.94 3.59
N PRO A 93 -12.75 10.99 4.27
CA PRO A 93 -12.36 11.31 5.64
C PRO A 93 -12.66 10.18 6.62
N LYS A 94 -13.85 9.56 6.52
CA LYS A 94 -14.24 8.43 7.37
C LYS A 94 -13.38 7.20 7.13
N LEU A 95 -13.03 6.94 5.87
CA LEU A 95 -12.12 5.85 5.50
C LEU A 95 -10.72 6.12 6.03
N GLY A 96 -10.22 7.35 5.89
CA GLY A 96 -8.92 7.77 6.41
C GLY A 96 -8.81 7.64 7.92
N GLU A 97 -9.84 8.06 8.65
CA GLU A 97 -9.90 7.89 10.10
C GLU A 97 -9.92 6.42 10.50
N SER A 98 -10.72 5.59 9.84
CA SER A 98 -10.77 4.15 10.07
C SER A 98 -9.43 3.48 9.79
N THR A 99 -8.75 3.84 8.71
CA THR A 99 -7.43 3.32 8.36
C THR A 99 -6.40 3.73 9.40
N LEU A 100 -6.41 5.00 9.83
CA LEU A 100 -5.53 5.50 10.87
C LEU A 100 -5.78 4.80 12.21
N SER A 101 -7.04 4.57 12.60
CA SER A 101 -7.38 3.88 13.85
C SER A 101 -6.84 2.45 13.86
N VAL A 102 -7.02 1.69 12.78
CA VAL A 102 -6.47 0.33 12.64
C VAL A 102 -4.95 0.32 12.76
N PHE A 103 -4.27 1.29 12.13
CA PHE A 103 -2.82 1.42 12.21
C PHE A 103 -2.35 1.74 13.64
N VAL A 104 -3.04 2.64 14.32
CA VAL A 104 -2.72 3.05 15.70
C VAL A 104 -3.03 1.95 16.71
N GLU A 105 -4.17 1.25 16.56
CA GLU A 105 -4.58 0.16 17.45
C GLU A 105 -3.65 -1.05 17.40
N LYS A 106 -3.06 -1.33 16.24
CA LYS A 106 -2.03 -2.37 16.09
C LYS A 106 -0.71 -2.02 16.78
N SER A 107 -0.51 -0.75 17.15
CA SER A 107 0.69 -0.29 17.84
C SER A 107 0.54 -0.53 19.35
N SER A 108 1.64 -0.98 19.99
CA SER A 108 1.67 -1.17 21.44
C SER A 108 1.53 0.16 22.18
N TYR A 109 0.73 0.19 23.22
CA TYR A 109 0.75 1.30 24.17
C TYR A 109 2.12 1.33 24.89
N PRO A 110 2.85 2.47 25.00
CA PRO A 110 2.48 3.87 24.76
C PRO A 110 2.79 4.42 23.36
N PHE A 111 3.17 3.60 22.39
CA PHE A 111 3.65 4.06 21.06
C PHE A 111 2.54 4.54 20.10
N ARG A 112 1.29 4.55 20.55
CA ARG A 112 0.15 4.94 19.70
C ARG A 112 0.23 6.37 19.17
N PHE A 113 0.75 7.31 19.96
CA PHE A 113 0.92 8.69 19.51
C PHE A 113 2.01 8.79 18.44
N ILE A 114 3.09 8.00 18.58
CA ILE A 114 4.18 7.92 17.60
C ILE A 114 3.67 7.30 16.30
N ALA A 115 2.82 6.27 16.38
CA ALA A 115 2.22 5.64 15.23
C ALA A 115 1.35 6.62 14.43
N ARG A 116 0.55 7.45 15.11
CA ARG A 116 -0.24 8.51 14.49
C ARG A 116 0.65 9.56 13.81
N TRP A 117 1.71 9.98 14.48
CA TRP A 117 2.66 10.93 13.93
C TRP A 117 3.39 10.34 12.72
N TYR A 118 3.82 9.08 12.82
CA TYR A 118 4.49 8.34 11.75
C TYR A 118 3.59 8.20 10.51
N TYR A 119 2.33 7.81 10.70
CA TYR A 119 1.35 7.73 9.61
C TYR A 119 1.21 9.07 8.87
N ARG A 120 1.01 10.16 9.61
CA ARG A 120 0.87 11.51 9.02
C ARG A 120 2.14 12.01 8.34
N ALA A 121 3.31 11.59 8.82
CA ALA A 121 4.58 11.99 8.22
C ALA A 121 4.85 11.29 6.89
N LEU A 122 4.41 10.03 6.77
CA LEU A 122 4.64 9.20 5.58
C LEU A 122 3.54 9.32 4.53
N SER A 123 2.36 9.81 4.91
CA SER A 123 1.26 10.02 3.96
C SER A 123 1.58 11.17 3.01
N GLU A 124 1.25 11.00 1.74
CA GLU A 124 1.33 12.05 0.74
C GLU A 124 0.33 13.16 1.02
N GLU A 125 0.64 14.37 0.56
CA GLU A 125 -0.21 15.54 0.80
C GLU A 125 -1.61 15.38 0.23
N SER A 126 -1.72 14.88 -0.98
CA SER A 126 -2.98 14.55 -1.65
C SER A 126 -3.83 13.56 -0.86
N MET A 127 -3.21 12.50 -0.32
CA MET A 127 -3.90 11.55 0.56
C MET A 127 -4.35 12.20 1.87
N CYS A 128 -3.51 13.04 2.47
CA CYS A 128 -3.87 13.76 3.70
C CYS A 128 -5.06 14.69 3.47
N GLN A 129 -5.07 15.43 2.36
CA GLN A 129 -6.18 16.30 1.97
C GLN A 129 -7.46 15.51 1.75
N ALA A 130 -7.39 14.41 1.00
CA ALA A 130 -8.50 13.54 0.73
C ALA A 130 -9.12 12.94 2.01
N TYR A 131 -8.30 12.54 2.94
CA TYR A 131 -8.75 11.93 4.20
C TYR A 131 -9.09 12.96 5.28
N GLY A 132 -9.02 14.27 4.98
CA GLY A 132 -9.25 15.32 5.96
C GLY A 132 -8.24 15.33 7.11
N VAL A 133 -7.07 14.72 6.90
CA VAL A 133 -5.99 14.62 7.90
C VAL A 133 -4.96 15.69 7.60
N ARG A 134 -4.69 16.56 8.56
CA ARG A 134 -3.67 17.59 8.38
C ARG A 134 -2.29 16.96 8.26
N GLN A 135 -1.60 17.20 7.14
CA GLN A 135 -0.22 16.78 6.95
C GLN A 135 0.69 17.49 7.97
N LEU A 136 1.76 16.82 8.35
CA LEU A 136 2.78 17.41 9.22
C LEU A 136 3.67 18.37 8.42
N PRO A 137 4.07 19.51 9.02
CA PRO A 137 5.06 20.39 8.38
C PRO A 137 6.37 19.62 8.16
N MET A 138 7.13 20.01 7.13
CA MET A 138 8.34 19.32 6.71
C MET A 138 9.35 19.13 7.85
N VAL A 139 9.51 20.14 8.70
CA VAL A 139 10.40 20.08 9.86
C VAL A 139 10.04 18.93 10.82
N ALA A 140 8.76 18.70 11.07
CA ALA A 140 8.28 17.61 11.92
C ALA A 140 8.39 16.22 11.23
N ARG A 141 8.52 16.17 9.90
CA ARG A 141 8.72 14.93 9.12
C ARG A 141 10.20 14.52 9.05
N LEU A 142 11.13 15.48 9.12
CA LEU A 142 12.57 15.25 8.99
C LEU A 142 13.12 14.15 9.92
N PRO A 143 12.79 14.07 11.22
CA PRO A 143 13.29 13.03 12.10
C PRO A 143 12.89 11.62 11.64
N ILE A 144 11.66 11.47 11.14
CA ILE A 144 11.16 10.18 10.63
C ILE A 144 11.92 9.79 9.36
N PHE A 145 12.02 10.70 8.39
CA PHE A 145 12.73 10.42 7.14
C PHE A 145 14.21 10.12 7.39
N SER A 146 14.85 10.89 8.28
CA SER A 146 16.24 10.64 8.68
C SER A 146 16.40 9.29 9.37
N GLY A 147 15.51 8.95 10.29
CA GLY A 147 15.51 7.64 10.97
C GLY A 147 15.35 6.47 10.00
N ILE A 148 14.45 6.56 9.02
CA ILE A 148 14.27 5.55 7.98
C ILE A 148 15.54 5.43 7.13
N LYS A 149 16.12 6.56 6.71
CA LYS A 149 17.35 6.59 5.91
C LYS A 149 18.55 6.02 6.66
N VAL A 150 18.73 6.38 7.92
CA VAL A 150 19.79 5.84 8.78
C VAL A 150 19.63 4.32 8.96
N ASN A 151 18.42 3.85 9.28
CA ASN A 151 18.15 2.41 9.39
C ASN A 151 18.44 1.68 8.06
N SER A 152 18.04 2.28 6.94
CA SER A 152 18.31 1.76 5.60
C SER A 152 19.83 1.63 5.32
N LEU A 153 20.59 2.66 5.70
CA LEU A 153 22.05 2.69 5.55
C LEU A 153 22.73 1.65 6.45
N LEU A 154 22.30 1.55 7.71
CA LEU A 154 22.81 0.55 8.65
C LEU A 154 22.58 -0.88 8.14
N ARG A 155 21.38 -1.16 7.61
CA ARG A 155 21.08 -2.47 6.99
C ARG A 155 21.97 -2.79 5.81
N LYS A 156 22.33 -1.78 5.00
CA LYS A 156 23.26 -1.95 3.89
C LYS A 156 24.67 -2.26 4.38
N LEU A 157 25.15 -1.60 5.44
CA LEU A 157 26.50 -1.77 6.01
C LEU A 157 26.66 -3.12 6.70
N VAL A 158 25.65 -3.55 7.46
CA VAL A 158 25.70 -4.80 8.24
C VAL A 158 25.43 -6.03 7.38
N ASN A 159 25.06 -5.83 6.11
CA ASN A 159 24.79 -6.92 5.15
C ASN A 159 23.89 -8.01 5.76
N LEU A 160 22.85 -7.59 6.50
CA LEU A 160 21.89 -8.50 7.12
C LEU A 160 21.22 -9.29 5.99
N LYS A 161 21.52 -10.58 5.93
CA LYS A 161 20.80 -11.52 5.07
C LYS A 161 19.32 -11.45 5.47
N SER A 162 18.52 -10.71 4.71
CA SER A 162 17.08 -10.76 4.89
C SER A 162 16.61 -12.08 4.30
N TYR A 163 16.21 -13.00 5.17
CA TYR A 163 15.47 -14.18 4.72
C TYR A 163 14.16 -13.71 4.09
N PRO A 164 13.72 -14.33 2.99
CA PRO A 164 12.43 -13.99 2.39
C PRO A 164 11.33 -14.17 3.45
N PHE A 165 10.52 -13.12 3.62
CA PHE A 165 9.36 -13.19 4.51
C PHE A 165 8.26 -13.98 3.81
N ILE A 166 8.08 -15.24 4.24
CA ILE A 166 7.03 -16.12 3.72
C ILE A 166 5.84 -16.03 4.66
N VAL A 167 4.77 -15.37 4.22
CA VAL A 167 3.56 -15.12 5.04
C VAL A 167 2.94 -16.45 5.52
N SER A 168 2.96 -17.50 4.70
CA SER A 168 2.42 -18.80 5.05
C SER A 168 3.16 -19.51 6.20
N GLU A 169 4.38 -19.09 6.52
CA GLU A 169 5.20 -19.66 7.60
C GLU A 169 5.12 -18.82 8.88
N GLN A 170 4.42 -17.68 8.85
CA GLN A 170 4.36 -16.75 9.97
C GLN A 170 3.06 -16.90 10.77
N LYS A 171 3.18 -16.93 12.08
CA LYS A 171 2.04 -16.77 12.99
C LYS A 171 1.67 -15.29 13.04
N LEU A 172 0.56 -14.93 12.41
CA LEU A 172 0.04 -13.57 12.43
C LEU A 172 -0.87 -13.38 13.64
N LYS A 173 -0.87 -12.18 14.24
CA LYS A 173 -1.78 -11.88 15.38
C LYS A 173 -3.26 -12.12 15.05
N SER A 174 -3.65 -11.93 13.80
CA SER A 174 -5.01 -12.18 13.30
C SER A 174 -5.30 -13.65 13.03
N TYR A 175 -4.27 -14.49 12.99
CA TYR A 175 -4.33 -15.93 12.73
C TYR A 175 -3.32 -16.64 13.61
N PRO A 176 -3.62 -16.82 14.92
CA PRO A 176 -2.68 -17.36 15.90
C PRO A 176 -2.33 -18.82 15.64
N ASP A 177 -3.20 -19.56 14.99
CA ASP A 177 -3.03 -20.99 14.67
C ASP A 177 -2.25 -21.25 13.38
N GLY A 178 -1.81 -20.18 12.70
CA GLY A 178 -1.03 -20.23 11.46
C GLY A 178 -1.65 -19.38 10.35
N ALA A 179 -1.01 -19.36 9.18
CA ALA A 179 -1.54 -18.61 8.04
C ALA A 179 -2.88 -19.23 7.58
N PRO A 180 -3.91 -18.40 7.33
CA PRO A 180 -5.21 -18.89 6.91
C PRO A 180 -5.12 -19.54 5.53
N THR A 181 -5.88 -20.59 5.33
CA THR A 181 -6.10 -21.11 3.98
C THR A 181 -6.88 -20.10 3.13
N VAL A 182 -6.79 -20.23 1.81
CA VAL A 182 -7.56 -19.34 0.89
C VAL A 182 -9.07 -19.41 1.19
N GLY A 183 -9.57 -20.53 1.74
CA GLY A 183 -10.96 -20.69 2.14
C GLY A 183 -11.37 -19.85 3.34
N GLU A 184 -10.47 -19.59 4.25
CA GLU A 184 -10.71 -18.87 5.52
C GLU A 184 -10.50 -17.36 5.39
N THR A 185 -9.93 -16.88 4.28
CA THR A 185 -9.75 -15.44 4.04
C THR A 185 -10.98 -14.80 3.41
N GLY A 186 -11.31 -13.59 3.82
CA GLY A 186 -12.43 -12.79 3.28
C GLY A 186 -13.58 -12.66 4.27
N PRO A 187 -14.65 -11.92 3.89
CA PRO A 187 -15.83 -11.75 4.74
C PRO A 187 -16.49 -13.11 4.97
N ALA A 188 -16.98 -13.30 6.20
CA ALA A 188 -17.85 -14.43 6.51
C ALA A 188 -19.10 -14.37 5.61
N GLU A 189 -19.57 -15.53 5.16
CA GLU A 189 -20.76 -15.65 4.30
C GLU A 189 -22.03 -15.23 5.03
#